data_79e2a358f752646e854b604612af89c1
#
_entry.id   79e2a358f752646e854b604612af89c1
#
_cell.length_a   1.000
_cell.length_b   1.000
_cell.length_c   1.000
_cell.angle_alpha   90.00
_cell.angle_beta   90.00
_cell.angle_gamma   90.00
#
_symmetry.space_group_name_H-M   'P 1'
#
loop_
_entity.id
_entity.type
_entity.pdbx_description
1 polymer ?
#
loop_
_entity_poly.entity_id
_entity_poly.type
_entity_poly.pdbx_seq_one_letter_code
_entity_poly.pdbx_strand_id
1 'polypeptide(L)'
;MKKIIGVSLLIFCAGCVSVQIPKYLQDKHPYKKEFYAGYEETLAATKRVLKDSGWAVSSTTDPSVYEETPQSRNSLGKNILILSENKQTRMLFFSRYTQLNIYVRALKNSTEVEIRYEAVTPIPFKQFRSYRNDSFVNKFFNQIGDLVGNR
;
A
#
# COMPACT_ATOMS: atom_id res chain seq x y z
N MET A 1 -4.27 39.04 -34.26
CA MET A 1 -4.27 38.74 -32.83
C MET A 1 -5.25 37.61 -32.38
N LYS A 2 -6.46 37.48 -32.99
CA LYS A 2 -7.44 36.43 -32.61
C LYS A 2 -7.02 34.96 -32.86
N LYS A 3 -6.11 34.70 -33.80
CA LYS A 3 -5.63 33.34 -34.14
C LYS A 3 -4.60 32.75 -33.12
N ILE A 4 -3.89 33.59 -32.40
CA ILE A 4 -2.85 33.16 -31.45
C ILE A 4 -3.49 32.64 -30.14
N ILE A 5 -4.64 33.20 -29.74
CA ILE A 5 -5.35 32.80 -28.53
C ILE A 5 -5.91 31.38 -28.65
N GLY A 6 -6.37 30.98 -29.85
CA GLY A 6 -6.90 29.63 -30.09
C GLY A 6 -5.85 28.53 -30.00
N VAL A 7 -4.61 28.78 -30.39
CA VAL A 7 -3.50 27.82 -30.33
C VAL A 7 -3.03 27.63 -28.89
N SER A 8 -3.02 28.71 -28.09
CA SER A 8 -2.61 28.62 -26.67
C SER A 8 -3.59 27.80 -25.83
N LEU A 9 -4.89 27.84 -26.15
CA LEU A 9 -5.90 27.05 -25.43
C LEU A 9 -5.84 25.55 -25.72
N LEU A 10 -5.41 25.17 -26.92
CA LEU A 10 -5.25 23.76 -27.32
C LEU A 10 -4.08 23.04 -26.61
N ILE A 11 -3.04 23.77 -26.23
CA ILE A 11 -1.88 23.22 -25.52
C ILE A 11 -2.22 22.85 -24.06
N PHE A 12 -3.20 23.51 -23.45
CA PHE A 12 -3.64 23.19 -22.08
C PHE A 12 -4.43 21.89 -21.96
N CYS A 13 -5.01 21.37 -23.03
CA CYS A 13 -5.83 20.14 -23.00
C CYS A 13 -5.00 18.85 -23.11
N ALA A 14 -3.70 18.92 -23.43
CA ALA A 14 -2.87 17.73 -23.69
C ALA A 14 -2.23 17.13 -22.41
N GLY A 15 -2.57 17.61 -21.23
CA GLY A 15 -1.85 17.32 -19.98
C GLY A 15 -2.46 16.32 -19.00
N CYS A 16 -3.43 15.50 -19.40
CA CYS A 16 -3.93 14.46 -18.51
C CYS A 16 -2.96 13.27 -18.44
N VAL A 17 -1.99 13.35 -17.53
CA VAL A 17 -1.15 12.18 -17.20
C VAL A 17 -2.00 11.20 -16.40
N SER A 18 -2.37 10.08 -17.00
CA SER A 18 -3.02 8.98 -16.29
C SER A 18 -2.01 8.32 -15.35
N VAL A 19 -2.35 8.23 -14.07
CA VAL A 19 -1.54 7.53 -13.07
C VAL A 19 -2.00 6.07 -13.06
N GLN A 20 -1.11 5.16 -13.43
CA GLN A 20 -1.33 3.73 -13.29
C GLN A 20 -0.41 3.19 -12.19
N ILE A 21 -0.99 2.77 -11.08
CA ILE A 21 -0.31 1.99 -10.06
C ILE A 21 -0.84 0.57 -10.15
N PRO A 22 0.03 -0.44 -10.27
CA PRO A 22 -0.42 -1.83 -10.28
C PRO A 22 -1.10 -2.15 -8.94
N LYS A 23 -2.23 -2.85 -8.97
CA LYS A 23 -2.92 -3.29 -7.75
C LYS A 23 -2.04 -4.19 -6.90
N TYR A 24 -1.22 -4.99 -7.55
CA TYR A 24 -0.27 -5.89 -6.94
C TYR A 24 1.16 -5.34 -7.08
N LEU A 25 1.85 -5.17 -5.95
CA LEU A 25 3.21 -4.65 -5.89
C LEU A 25 4.21 -5.80 -5.77
N GLN A 26 5.16 -5.84 -6.70
CA GLN A 26 6.35 -6.69 -6.58
C GLN A 26 7.44 -5.89 -5.88
N ASP A 27 7.88 -6.35 -4.70
CA ASP A 27 8.98 -5.73 -3.96
C ASP A 27 10.01 -6.81 -3.58
N LYS A 28 11.26 -6.56 -3.93
CA LYS A 28 12.37 -7.46 -3.59
C LYS A 28 12.82 -7.32 -2.13
N HIS A 29 12.50 -6.22 -1.50
CA HIS A 29 12.90 -5.88 -0.14
C HIS A 29 11.73 -5.32 0.67
N PRO A 30 10.64 -6.12 0.86
CA PRO A 30 9.48 -5.68 1.60
C PRO A 30 9.83 -5.43 3.07
N TYR A 31 9.02 -4.60 3.70
CA TYR A 31 9.08 -4.45 5.15
C TYR A 31 8.44 -5.65 5.82
N LYS A 32 9.09 -6.20 6.84
CA LYS A 32 8.60 -7.36 7.60
C LYS A 32 8.72 -7.12 9.08
N LYS A 33 7.69 -7.54 9.83
CA LYS A 33 7.71 -7.58 11.29
C LYS A 33 6.92 -8.78 11.79
N GLU A 34 7.50 -9.46 12.77
CA GLU A 34 6.88 -10.57 13.47
C GLU A 34 6.24 -10.07 14.78
N PHE A 35 5.03 -10.52 15.03
CA PHE A 35 4.26 -10.23 16.24
C PHE A 35 4.00 -11.54 16.98
N TYR A 36 4.36 -11.61 18.27
CA TYR A 36 4.11 -12.76 19.14
C TYR A 36 2.65 -12.76 19.63
N ALA A 37 1.73 -12.76 18.69
CA ALA A 37 0.30 -12.74 18.89
C ALA A 37 -0.39 -13.68 17.90
N GLY A 38 -1.64 -14.05 18.19
CA GLY A 38 -2.42 -14.93 17.34
C GLY A 38 -2.72 -14.32 15.98
N TYR A 39 -2.87 -15.19 14.97
CA TYR A 39 -3.14 -14.76 13.59
C TYR A 39 -4.40 -13.86 13.49
N GLU A 40 -5.52 -14.29 14.06
CA GLU A 40 -6.78 -13.54 13.97
C GLU A 40 -6.69 -12.18 14.68
N GLU A 41 -5.99 -12.12 15.81
CA GLU A 41 -5.76 -10.89 16.56
C GLU A 41 -4.90 -9.90 15.78
N THR A 42 -3.78 -10.38 15.20
CA THR A 42 -2.89 -9.56 14.38
C THR A 42 -3.58 -9.10 13.09
N LEU A 43 -4.38 -9.96 12.46
CA LEU A 43 -5.16 -9.60 11.28
C LEU A 43 -6.20 -8.52 11.59
N ALA A 44 -6.93 -8.65 12.71
CA ALA A 44 -7.91 -7.66 13.16
C ALA A 44 -7.23 -6.31 13.48
N ALA A 45 -6.09 -6.34 14.18
CA ALA A 45 -5.28 -5.15 14.47
C ALA A 45 -4.80 -4.47 13.18
N THR A 46 -4.28 -5.25 12.22
CA THR A 46 -3.83 -4.74 10.92
C THR A 46 -4.96 -4.02 10.15
N LYS A 47 -6.14 -4.63 10.08
CA LYS A 47 -7.32 -4.01 9.44
C LYS A 47 -7.77 -2.74 10.16
N ARG A 48 -7.73 -2.73 11.49
CA ARG A 48 -8.07 -1.55 12.29
C ARG A 48 -7.10 -0.41 12.03
N VAL A 49 -5.79 -0.67 12.07
CA VAL A 49 -4.76 0.36 11.81
C VAL A 49 -4.88 0.92 10.39
N LEU A 50 -5.19 0.09 9.38
CA LEU A 50 -5.49 0.56 8.03
C LEU A 50 -6.64 1.55 8.02
N LYS A 51 -7.77 1.17 8.62
CA LYS A 51 -8.97 2.01 8.68
C LYS A 51 -8.69 3.33 9.41
N ASP A 52 -8.06 3.26 10.59
CA ASP A 52 -7.78 4.43 11.43
C ASP A 52 -6.74 5.37 10.76
N SER A 53 -5.90 4.83 9.89
CA SER A 53 -4.95 5.60 9.06
C SER A 53 -5.54 6.14 7.74
N GLY A 54 -6.84 5.95 7.50
CA GLY A 54 -7.54 6.46 6.32
C GLY A 54 -7.25 5.70 5.01
N TRP A 55 -6.85 4.42 5.12
CA TRP A 55 -6.66 3.56 3.96
C TRP A 55 -7.95 2.86 3.55
N ALA A 56 -8.25 2.89 2.25
CA ALA A 56 -9.34 2.12 1.67
C ALA A 56 -8.84 0.72 1.31
N VAL A 57 -9.42 -0.31 1.91
CA VAL A 57 -9.18 -1.71 1.53
C VAL A 57 -9.95 -1.99 0.25
N SER A 58 -9.24 -2.21 -0.85
CA SER A 58 -9.85 -2.50 -2.16
C SER A 58 -10.17 -3.98 -2.32
N SER A 59 -9.36 -4.88 -1.73
CA SER A 59 -9.55 -6.32 -1.80
C SER A 59 -8.81 -7.03 -0.66
N THR A 60 -9.33 -8.20 -0.30
CA THR A 60 -8.67 -9.15 0.60
C THR A 60 -8.77 -10.53 -0.06
N THR A 61 -7.63 -11.16 -0.33
CA THR A 61 -7.56 -12.38 -1.13
C THR A 61 -6.44 -13.32 -0.66
N ASP A 62 -6.44 -14.54 -1.20
CA ASP A 62 -5.31 -15.45 -1.04
C ASP A 62 -4.13 -14.95 -1.89
N PRO A 63 -2.90 -14.90 -1.35
CA PRO A 63 -1.71 -14.52 -2.10
C PRO A 63 -1.43 -15.33 -3.35
N SER A 64 -1.84 -16.59 -3.40
CA SER A 64 -1.65 -17.48 -4.55
C SER A 64 -2.29 -16.97 -5.83
N VAL A 65 -3.24 -16.03 -5.74
CA VAL A 65 -3.85 -15.36 -6.90
C VAL A 65 -2.82 -14.53 -7.68
N TYR A 66 -1.77 -14.06 -7.00
CA TYR A 66 -0.76 -13.16 -7.59
C TYR A 66 0.64 -13.73 -7.59
N GLU A 67 0.93 -14.71 -6.73
CA GLU A 67 2.25 -15.32 -6.58
C GLU A 67 2.17 -16.84 -6.67
N GLU A 68 2.93 -17.40 -7.58
CA GLU A 68 3.15 -18.88 -7.65
C GLU A 68 4.11 -19.37 -6.55
N THR A 69 4.51 -18.51 -5.63
CA THR A 69 5.59 -18.79 -4.70
C THR A 69 5.16 -19.80 -3.65
N PRO A 70 5.99 -20.83 -3.39
CA PRO A 70 5.73 -21.77 -2.32
C PRO A 70 5.62 -21.01 -1.01
N GLN A 71 4.55 -21.27 -0.29
CA GLN A 71 4.34 -20.81 1.08
C GLN A 71 5.64 -20.93 1.85
N SER A 72 6.03 -19.88 2.55
CA SER A 72 7.18 -19.94 3.47
C SER A 72 7.11 -21.27 4.22
N ARG A 73 8.19 -22.05 4.24
CA ARG A 73 8.26 -23.40 4.85
C ARG A 73 7.74 -23.47 6.29
N ASN A 74 7.54 -22.32 6.93
CA ASN A 74 7.08 -22.17 8.31
C ASN A 74 5.65 -21.65 8.43
N SER A 75 4.89 -21.43 7.34
CA SER A 75 3.52 -20.95 7.44
C SER A 75 2.58 -22.11 7.77
N LEU A 76 1.66 -21.90 8.72
CA LEU A 76 0.61 -22.85 9.10
C LEU A 76 -0.59 -22.88 8.10
N GLY A 77 -0.36 -22.53 6.84
CA GLY A 77 -1.38 -22.51 5.80
C GLY A 77 -2.33 -21.30 5.82
N LYS A 78 -2.38 -20.53 6.92
CA LYS A 78 -3.16 -19.29 6.98
C LYS A 78 -2.32 -18.12 6.48
N ASN A 79 -2.68 -17.61 5.31
CA ASN A 79 -2.01 -16.47 4.68
C ASN A 79 -3.06 -15.63 3.95
N ILE A 80 -3.05 -14.33 4.15
CA ILE A 80 -3.97 -13.40 3.51
C ILE A 80 -3.22 -12.20 2.95
N LEU A 81 -3.66 -11.73 1.79
CA LEU A 81 -3.19 -10.52 1.14
C LEU A 81 -4.27 -9.45 1.18
N ILE A 82 -3.97 -8.30 1.77
CA ILE A 82 -4.82 -7.12 1.80
C ILE A 82 -4.24 -6.11 0.80
N LEU A 83 -5.04 -5.78 -0.20
CA LEU A 83 -4.74 -4.71 -1.16
C LEU A 83 -5.44 -3.44 -0.69
N SER A 84 -4.69 -2.37 -0.49
CA SER A 84 -5.25 -1.10 -0.03
C SER A 84 -4.64 0.08 -0.75
N GLU A 85 -5.44 1.13 -0.90
CA GLU A 85 -5.06 2.34 -1.61
C GLU A 85 -5.43 3.59 -0.80
N ASN A 86 -4.66 4.66 -1.01
CA ASN A 86 -4.94 5.96 -0.46
C ASN A 86 -4.62 7.05 -1.50
N LYS A 87 -5.58 7.95 -1.73
CA LYS A 87 -5.40 9.14 -2.54
C LYS A 87 -5.36 10.36 -1.64
N GLN A 88 -4.20 10.98 -1.54
CA GLN A 88 -4.02 12.23 -0.82
C GLN A 88 -3.95 13.39 -1.81
N THR A 89 -4.87 14.33 -1.71
CA THR A 89 -4.78 15.59 -2.46
C THR A 89 -3.94 16.58 -1.65
N ARG A 90 -2.77 16.90 -2.17
CA ARG A 90 -1.87 17.92 -1.61
C ARG A 90 -1.95 19.14 -2.50
N MET A 91 -2.58 20.23 -2.08
CA MET A 91 -2.85 21.44 -2.87
C MET A 91 -3.80 21.19 -4.07
N LEU A 92 -4.30 22.29 -4.66
CA LEU A 92 -5.27 22.29 -5.75
C LEU A 92 -4.87 21.51 -7.01
N PHE A 93 -3.57 21.18 -7.19
CA PHE A 93 -3.06 20.60 -8.44
C PHE A 93 -2.22 19.32 -8.27
N PHE A 94 -1.92 18.88 -7.05
CA PHE A 94 -1.06 17.73 -6.83
C PHE A 94 -1.76 16.69 -5.98
N SER A 95 -2.02 15.54 -6.57
CA SER A 95 -2.51 14.35 -5.85
C SER A 95 -1.36 13.36 -5.71
N ARG A 96 -1.23 12.75 -4.54
CA ARG A 96 -0.35 11.62 -4.30
C ARG A 96 -1.20 10.37 -4.20
N TYR A 97 -0.92 9.40 -5.01
CA TYR A 97 -1.54 8.09 -5.00
C TYR A 97 -0.60 7.12 -4.29
N THR A 98 -1.13 6.35 -3.37
CA THR A 98 -0.33 5.41 -2.60
C THR A 98 -1.04 4.06 -2.57
N GLN A 99 -0.29 2.99 -2.82
CA GLN A 99 -0.72 1.60 -2.76
C GLN A 99 0.03 0.88 -1.67
N LEU A 100 -0.69 0.06 -0.90
CA LEU A 100 -0.13 -0.90 0.04
C LEU A 100 -0.61 -2.31 -0.30
N ASN A 101 0.32 -3.25 -0.30
CA ASN A 101 0.01 -4.67 -0.23
C ASN A 101 0.51 -5.20 1.10
N ILE A 102 -0.38 -5.76 1.90
CA ILE A 102 -0.06 -6.25 3.24
C ILE A 102 -0.37 -7.74 3.28
N TYR A 103 0.65 -8.53 3.59
CA TYR A 103 0.52 -9.94 3.87
C TYR A 103 0.47 -10.16 5.36
N VAL A 104 -0.45 -10.99 5.81
CA VAL A 104 -0.52 -11.47 7.18
C VAL A 104 -0.43 -12.98 7.14
N ARG A 105 0.64 -13.54 7.71
CA ARG A 105 0.95 -14.98 7.67
C ARG A 105 1.01 -15.55 9.07
N ALA A 106 0.31 -16.65 9.30
CA ALA A 106 0.45 -17.40 10.53
C ALA A 106 1.77 -18.18 10.53
N LEU A 107 2.58 -17.98 11.56
CA LEU A 107 3.73 -18.79 11.90
C LEU A 107 3.43 -19.69 13.08
N LYS A 108 4.35 -20.58 13.47
CA LYS A 108 4.11 -21.57 14.54
C LYS A 108 3.68 -20.94 15.86
N ASN A 109 4.34 -19.85 16.28
CA ASN A 109 4.11 -19.20 17.60
C ASN A 109 3.90 -17.68 17.47
N SER A 110 3.70 -17.19 16.26
CA SER A 110 3.65 -15.75 15.97
C SER A 110 2.91 -15.49 14.67
N THR A 111 2.79 -14.23 14.29
CA THR A 111 2.22 -13.80 13.03
C THR A 111 3.17 -12.80 12.36
N GLU A 112 3.56 -13.08 11.13
CA GLU A 112 4.35 -12.16 10.31
C GLU A 112 3.43 -11.21 9.54
N VAL A 113 3.74 -9.92 9.59
CA VAL A 113 3.14 -8.91 8.73
C VAL A 113 4.21 -8.37 7.78
N GLU A 114 3.97 -8.52 6.47
CA GLU A 114 4.81 -7.98 5.42
C GLU A 114 4.08 -6.84 4.71
N ILE A 115 4.77 -5.71 4.49
CA ILE A 115 4.22 -4.53 3.81
C ILE A 115 5.06 -4.20 2.59
N ARG A 116 4.39 -4.07 1.44
CA ARG A 116 4.93 -3.50 0.20
C ARG A 116 4.26 -2.16 -0.04
N TYR A 117 5.04 -1.16 -0.38
CA TYR A 117 4.60 0.23 -0.50
C TYR A 117 5.00 0.81 -1.84
N GLU A 118 4.08 1.48 -2.51
CA GLU A 118 4.39 2.33 -3.65
C GLU A 118 3.59 3.64 -3.56
N ALA A 119 4.25 4.75 -3.82
CA ALA A 119 3.61 6.05 -3.97
C ALA A 119 3.99 6.69 -5.30
N VAL A 120 3.00 7.26 -5.98
CA VAL A 120 3.16 7.99 -7.23
C VAL A 120 2.63 9.40 -7.06
N THR A 121 3.47 10.38 -7.36
CA THR A 121 3.08 11.79 -7.42
C THR A 121 3.23 12.24 -8.87
N PRO A 122 2.12 12.37 -9.61
CA PRO A 122 2.16 12.92 -10.96
C PRO A 122 2.41 14.43 -10.91
N ILE A 123 3.32 14.88 -11.74
CA ILE A 123 3.48 16.29 -12.08
C ILE A 123 3.40 16.42 -13.61
N PRO A 124 3.17 17.60 -14.16
CA PRO A 124 3.19 17.78 -15.60
C PRO A 124 4.45 17.18 -16.23
N PHE A 125 4.28 16.32 -17.23
CA PHE A 125 5.34 15.62 -17.98
C PHE A 125 6.19 14.59 -17.22
N LYS A 126 5.95 14.34 -15.91
CA LYS A 126 6.73 13.38 -15.12
C LYS A 126 5.91 12.74 -13.98
N GLN A 127 6.30 11.52 -13.62
CA GLN A 127 5.78 10.85 -12.42
C GLN A 127 6.94 10.56 -11.46
N PHE A 128 6.81 10.97 -10.20
CA PHE A 128 7.73 10.57 -9.16
C PHE A 128 7.19 9.32 -8.47
N ARG A 129 8.00 8.27 -8.43
CA ARG A 129 7.69 7.02 -7.75
C ARG A 129 8.58 6.87 -6.53
N SER A 130 8.00 6.40 -5.44
CA SER A 130 8.70 6.03 -4.22
C SER A 130 8.21 4.67 -3.75
N TYR A 131 9.14 3.77 -3.52
CA TYR A 131 8.86 2.41 -3.04
C TYR A 131 9.14 2.26 -1.54
N ARG A 132 9.57 3.33 -0.87
CA ARG A 132 9.95 3.32 0.54
C ARG A 132 9.28 4.47 1.30
N ASN A 133 8.81 4.15 2.51
CA ASN A 133 8.33 5.12 3.50
C ASN A 133 8.52 4.55 4.90
N ASP A 134 9.76 4.56 5.38
CA ASP A 134 10.15 3.94 6.65
C ASP A 134 9.39 4.53 7.84
N SER A 135 9.18 5.85 7.85
CA SER A 135 8.45 6.54 8.92
C SER A 135 7.00 6.06 9.02
N PHE A 136 6.31 5.96 7.89
CA PHE A 136 4.94 5.46 7.85
C PHE A 136 4.87 4.00 8.29
N VAL A 137 5.73 3.13 7.72
CA VAL A 137 5.68 1.69 7.99
C VAL A 137 6.05 1.38 9.44
N ASN A 138 7.05 2.06 9.99
CA ASN A 138 7.40 1.90 11.40
C ASN A 138 6.25 2.32 12.33
N LYS A 139 5.61 3.45 12.05
CA LYS A 139 4.41 3.88 12.79
C LYS A 139 3.29 2.84 12.69
N PHE A 140 3.05 2.32 11.50
CA PHE A 140 2.04 1.30 11.24
C PHE A 140 2.30 0.02 12.05
N PHE A 141 3.53 -0.50 12.02
CA PHE A 141 3.91 -1.67 12.82
C PHE A 141 3.83 -1.41 14.33
N ASN A 142 4.17 -0.22 14.80
CA ASN A 142 4.05 0.10 16.22
C ASN A 142 2.58 0.14 16.66
N GLN A 143 1.69 0.72 15.85
CA GLN A 143 0.26 0.72 16.13
C GLN A 143 -0.35 -0.70 16.17
N ILE A 144 0.11 -1.61 15.29
CA ILE A 144 -0.27 -3.03 15.40
C ILE A 144 0.23 -3.61 16.72
N GLY A 145 1.52 -3.38 17.05
CA GLY A 145 2.12 -3.87 18.29
C GLY A 145 1.38 -3.40 19.54
N ASP A 146 0.97 -2.14 19.59
CA ASP A 146 0.20 -1.56 20.70
C ASP A 146 -1.17 -2.25 20.85
N LEU A 147 -1.78 -2.67 19.75
CA LEU A 147 -3.09 -3.37 19.79
C LEU A 147 -2.98 -4.84 20.19
N VAL A 148 -1.88 -5.53 19.84
CA VAL A 148 -1.71 -6.97 20.13
C VAL A 148 -0.80 -7.24 21.33
N GLY A 149 -0.02 -6.28 21.80
CA GLY A 149 0.94 -6.41 22.91
C GLY A 149 0.44 -5.91 24.27
N ASN A 150 -0.70 -5.25 24.33
CA ASN A 150 -1.27 -4.68 25.55
C ASN A 150 -2.16 -5.67 26.33
N ARG A 151 -1.75 -6.94 26.43
CA ARG A 151 -2.37 -7.91 27.34
C ARG A 151 -1.38 -8.52 28.30
#